data_fea0852691d9d13588e7058ea60bfa4b
#
_entry.id   fea0852691d9d13588e7058ea60bfa4b
#
_cell.length_a   1.000
_cell.length_b   1.000
_cell.length_c   1.000
_cell.angle_alpha   90.00
_cell.angle_beta   90.00
_cell.angle_gamma   90.00
#
_symmetry.space_group_name_H-M   'P 1'
#
loop_
_entity.id
_entity.type
_entity.pdbx_description
1 polymer ?
#
loop_
_entity_poly.entity_id
_entity_poly.type
_entity_poly.pdbx_seq_one_letter_code
_entity_poly.pdbx_strand_id
1 'polypeptide(L)'
;MLREVAESDLDALFEQQADPESSAMAGVPSRDRAAFDEHWRRILADESTVIRVVDVDGEAAGHVLSWSSEGRRYVGYWFARDFWGRGLATAALGEFLVELPDRPLHALVSTDNVGSIRVLEKCGFVEIGPADDRHADEGVPGLLYELRDAPPPDD
;
A
#
# COMPACT_ATOMS: atom_id res chain seq x y z
N MET A 1 10.16 -1.52 -12.70
CA MET A 1 9.82 -0.90 -11.42
C MET A 1 9.21 -1.89 -10.43
N LEU A 2 8.17 -2.64 -10.80
CA LEU A 2 7.59 -3.66 -9.91
C LEU A 2 8.24 -5.01 -10.14
N ARG A 3 8.55 -5.72 -9.06
CA ARG A 3 9.08 -7.09 -9.11
C ARG A 3 8.61 -7.88 -7.90
N GLU A 4 8.78 -9.19 -7.96
CA GLU A 4 8.42 -10.03 -6.84
C GLU A 4 9.32 -9.76 -5.63
N VAL A 5 8.80 -10.02 -4.44
CA VAL A 5 9.56 -9.87 -3.19
C VAL A 5 10.61 -10.97 -3.11
N ALA A 6 11.85 -10.58 -2.85
CA ALA A 6 12.93 -11.52 -2.55
C ALA A 6 13.19 -11.49 -1.04
N GLU A 7 13.69 -12.59 -0.50
CA GLU A 7 13.98 -12.65 0.93
C GLU A 7 14.95 -11.55 1.35
N SER A 8 15.88 -11.18 0.48
CA SER A 8 16.83 -10.10 0.74
C SER A 8 16.18 -8.72 0.85
N ASP A 9 14.95 -8.56 0.38
CA ASP A 9 14.23 -7.28 0.49
C ASP A 9 13.69 -7.03 1.88
N LEU A 10 13.50 -8.07 2.68
CA LEU A 10 12.83 -7.96 3.98
C LEU A 10 13.56 -7.02 4.95
N ASP A 11 14.88 -6.98 4.90
CA ASP A 11 15.65 -6.07 5.75
C ASP A 11 15.31 -4.61 5.46
N ALA A 12 15.29 -4.24 4.18
CA ALA A 12 14.97 -2.88 3.77
C ALA A 12 13.50 -2.54 4.10
N LEU A 13 12.60 -3.46 3.86
CA LEU A 13 11.18 -3.25 4.14
C LEU A 13 10.93 -3.11 5.64
N PHE A 14 11.67 -3.86 6.46
CA PHE A 14 11.59 -3.72 7.91
C PHE A 14 12.04 -2.33 8.36
N GLU A 15 13.16 -1.86 7.86
CA GLU A 15 13.69 -0.54 8.21
C GLU A 15 12.72 0.58 7.82
N GLN A 16 12.05 0.42 6.68
CA GLN A 16 11.08 1.40 6.21
C GLN A 16 9.90 1.55 7.18
N GLN A 17 9.34 0.45 7.66
CA GLN A 17 8.21 0.51 8.58
C GLN A 17 8.65 0.85 10.01
N ALA A 18 9.91 0.66 10.34
CA ALA A 18 10.46 1.04 11.64
C ALA A 18 10.74 2.54 11.76
N ASP A 19 10.74 3.27 10.65
CA ASP A 19 10.93 4.73 10.65
C ASP A 19 9.72 5.38 11.34
N PRO A 20 9.93 6.12 12.46
CA PRO A 20 8.81 6.72 13.21
C PRO A 20 7.94 7.67 12.39
N GLU A 21 8.53 8.43 11.49
CA GLU A 21 7.74 9.35 10.65
C GLU A 21 6.88 8.61 9.65
N SER A 22 7.40 7.53 9.06
CA SER A 22 6.64 6.71 8.12
C SER A 22 5.49 6.00 8.82
N SER A 23 5.72 5.45 10.01
CA SER A 23 4.69 4.78 10.80
C SER A 23 3.60 5.77 11.22
N ALA A 24 3.99 6.96 11.66
CA ALA A 24 3.03 8.00 12.04
C ALA A 24 2.18 8.44 10.85
N MET A 25 2.81 8.62 9.68
CA MET A 25 2.09 9.01 8.47
C MET A 25 1.11 7.94 8.01
N ALA A 26 1.50 6.68 8.10
CA ALA A 26 0.63 5.57 7.72
C ALA A 26 -0.48 5.31 8.75
N GLY A 27 -0.35 5.83 9.97
CA GLY A 27 -1.34 5.64 11.03
C GLY A 27 -1.31 4.26 11.64
N VAL A 28 -0.18 3.54 11.53
CA VAL A 28 -0.03 2.20 12.10
C VAL A 28 1.24 2.14 12.93
N PRO A 29 1.24 1.33 14.02
CA PRO A 29 2.45 1.16 14.82
C PRO A 29 3.47 0.31 14.05
N SER A 30 4.75 0.58 14.25
CA SER A 30 5.79 -0.26 13.68
C SER A 30 5.87 -1.58 14.45
N ARG A 31 6.18 -2.65 13.73
CA ARG A 31 6.38 -3.97 14.33
C ARG A 31 7.85 -4.18 14.65
N ASP A 32 8.14 -4.93 15.72
CA ASP A 32 9.50 -5.39 15.96
C ASP A 32 9.87 -6.45 14.90
N ARG A 33 11.14 -6.85 14.84
CA ARG A 33 11.59 -7.75 13.78
C ARG A 33 10.87 -9.09 13.80
N ALA A 34 10.64 -9.66 14.96
CA ALA A 34 9.96 -10.96 15.07
C ALA A 34 8.52 -10.88 14.57
N ALA A 35 7.79 -9.84 14.98
CA ALA A 35 6.42 -9.61 14.53
C ALA A 35 6.36 -9.31 13.04
N PHE A 36 7.33 -8.54 12.55
CA PHE A 36 7.44 -8.22 11.11
C PHE A 36 7.66 -9.49 10.29
N ASP A 37 8.62 -10.32 10.67
CA ASP A 37 8.93 -11.55 9.94
C ASP A 37 7.73 -12.50 9.91
N GLU A 38 7.02 -12.62 11.03
CA GLU A 38 5.83 -13.45 11.09
C GLU A 38 4.71 -12.92 10.19
N HIS A 39 4.48 -11.61 10.22
CA HIS A 39 3.47 -10.97 9.39
C HIS A 39 3.77 -11.18 7.90
N TRP A 40 5.03 -10.95 7.48
CA TRP A 40 5.41 -11.11 6.08
C TRP A 40 5.37 -12.55 5.62
N ARG A 41 5.74 -13.48 6.51
CA ARG A 41 5.64 -14.91 6.18
C ARG A 41 4.19 -15.29 5.89
N ARG A 42 3.25 -14.78 6.68
CA ARG A 42 1.83 -15.06 6.49
C ARG A 42 1.30 -14.47 5.19
N ILE A 43 1.59 -13.20 4.92
CA ILE A 43 1.06 -12.55 3.72
C ILE A 43 1.70 -13.11 2.45
N LEU A 44 2.97 -13.50 2.49
CA LEU A 44 3.61 -14.11 1.33
C LEU A 44 3.09 -15.52 1.06
N ALA A 45 2.62 -16.23 2.07
CA ALA A 45 2.04 -17.56 1.93
C ALA A 45 0.57 -17.53 1.51
N ASP A 46 -0.09 -16.39 1.64
CA ASP A 46 -1.50 -16.23 1.30
C ASP A 46 -1.64 -16.06 -0.22
N GLU A 47 -2.25 -17.04 -0.87
CA GLU A 47 -2.42 -17.05 -2.33
C GLU A 47 -3.28 -15.90 -2.84
N SER A 48 -4.17 -15.34 -1.99
CA SER A 48 -5.03 -14.22 -2.39
C SER A 48 -4.32 -12.88 -2.29
N THR A 49 -3.16 -12.82 -1.64
CA THR A 49 -2.39 -11.60 -1.46
C THR A 49 -1.37 -11.45 -2.59
N VAL A 50 -1.38 -10.32 -3.25
CA VAL A 50 -0.43 -10.00 -4.33
C VAL A 50 0.47 -8.88 -3.83
N ILE A 51 1.79 -9.10 -3.84
CA ILE A 51 2.76 -8.12 -3.33
C ILE A 51 3.84 -7.91 -4.40
N ARG A 52 4.21 -6.65 -4.61
CA ARG A 52 5.32 -6.29 -5.47
C ARG A 52 6.24 -5.30 -4.77
N VAL A 53 7.53 -5.50 -4.93
CA VAL A 53 8.52 -4.53 -4.49
C VAL A 53 8.67 -3.47 -5.57
N VAL A 54 8.77 -2.22 -5.16
CA VAL A 54 9.05 -1.11 -6.07
C VAL A 54 10.56 -0.94 -6.10
N ASP A 55 11.16 -1.34 -7.20
CA ASP A 55 12.60 -1.30 -7.41
C ASP A 55 12.98 -0.02 -8.16
N VAL A 56 13.90 0.74 -7.59
CA VAL A 56 14.44 1.94 -8.20
C VAL A 56 15.96 1.79 -8.23
N ASP A 57 16.51 1.59 -9.41
CA ASP A 57 17.97 1.43 -9.62
C ASP A 57 18.59 0.34 -8.73
N GLY A 58 17.87 -0.76 -8.54
CA GLY A 58 18.34 -1.88 -7.73
C GLY A 58 18.03 -1.79 -6.25
N GLU A 59 17.41 -0.70 -5.80
CA GLU A 59 17.02 -0.53 -4.40
C GLU A 59 15.53 -0.78 -4.21
N ALA A 60 15.16 -1.42 -3.11
CA ALA A 60 13.78 -1.58 -2.73
C ALA A 60 13.28 -0.26 -2.14
N ALA A 61 12.63 0.56 -2.96
CA ALA A 61 12.10 1.86 -2.55
C ALA A 61 10.85 1.73 -1.69
N GLY A 62 10.14 0.63 -1.81
CA GLY A 62 8.91 0.37 -1.09
C GLY A 62 8.21 -0.85 -1.65
N HIS A 63 6.92 -0.97 -1.34
CA HIS A 63 6.13 -2.09 -1.86
C HIS A 63 4.68 -1.66 -2.08
N VAL A 64 4.00 -2.39 -2.96
CA VAL A 64 2.56 -2.29 -3.17
C VAL A 64 1.97 -3.67 -2.98
N LEU A 65 0.76 -3.74 -2.44
CA LEU A 65 0.12 -5.02 -2.18
C LEU A 65 -1.39 -4.92 -2.33
N SER A 66 -2.01 -6.10 -2.52
CA SER A 66 -3.45 -6.24 -2.54
C SER A 66 -3.84 -7.47 -1.74
N TRP A 67 -4.88 -7.34 -0.94
CA TRP A 67 -5.40 -8.44 -0.11
C TRP A 67 -6.92 -8.38 -0.08
N SER A 68 -7.54 -9.49 0.32
CA SER A 68 -8.99 -9.57 0.49
C SER A 68 -9.34 -9.58 1.97
N SER A 69 -10.40 -8.86 2.32
CA SER A 69 -10.93 -8.85 3.68
C SER A 69 -12.44 -8.62 3.60
N GLU A 70 -13.20 -9.53 4.21
CA GLU A 70 -14.65 -9.41 4.33
C GLU A 70 -15.38 -9.14 3.00
N GLY A 71 -14.95 -9.82 1.96
CA GLY A 71 -15.58 -9.72 0.64
C GLY A 71 -15.13 -8.54 -0.20
N ARG A 72 -14.19 -7.76 0.28
CA ARG A 72 -13.61 -6.64 -0.46
C ARG A 72 -12.14 -6.87 -0.73
N ARG A 73 -11.69 -6.39 -1.87
CA ARG A 73 -10.25 -6.41 -2.18
C ARG A 73 -9.68 -5.02 -1.99
N TYR A 74 -8.61 -4.97 -1.22
CA TYR A 74 -7.93 -3.72 -0.87
C TYR A 74 -6.58 -3.63 -1.54
N VAL A 75 -6.09 -2.40 -1.69
CA VAL A 75 -4.71 -2.13 -2.09
C VAL A 75 -4.06 -1.24 -1.05
N GLY A 76 -2.76 -1.39 -0.89
CA GLY A 76 -1.97 -0.55 -0.02
C GLY A 76 -0.55 -0.44 -0.54
N TYR A 77 0.21 0.48 0.03
CA TYR A 77 1.59 0.68 -0.36
C TYR A 77 2.34 1.39 0.76
N TRP A 78 3.66 1.23 0.73
CA TRP A 78 4.55 1.87 1.69
C TRP A 78 5.85 2.20 0.99
N PHE A 79 6.34 3.41 1.17
CA PHE A 79 7.58 3.87 0.55
C PHE A 79 8.54 4.41 1.60
N ALA A 80 9.84 4.16 1.40
CA ALA A 80 10.86 4.73 2.22
C ALA A 80 10.81 6.25 2.10
N ARG A 81 11.05 6.94 3.21
CA ARG A 81 10.96 8.40 3.28
C ARG A 81 11.81 9.10 2.21
N ASP A 82 13.00 8.57 1.92
CA ASP A 82 13.91 9.12 0.92
C ASP A 82 13.32 9.16 -0.49
N PHE A 83 12.26 8.38 -0.72
CA PHE A 83 11.62 8.30 -2.04
C PHE A 83 10.30 9.09 -2.10
N TRP A 84 9.93 9.77 -1.02
CA TRP A 84 8.71 10.58 -1.02
C TRP A 84 8.87 11.81 -1.91
N GLY A 85 7.76 12.29 -2.48
CA GLY A 85 7.75 13.52 -3.26
C GLY A 85 8.29 13.41 -4.67
N ARG A 86 8.57 12.20 -5.15
CA ARG A 86 9.12 11.97 -6.50
C ARG A 86 8.12 11.42 -7.49
N GLY A 87 6.84 11.29 -7.09
CA GLY A 87 5.83 10.70 -7.95
C GLY A 87 5.92 9.18 -8.10
N LEU A 88 6.78 8.53 -7.33
CA LEU A 88 6.99 7.09 -7.42
C LEU A 88 5.77 6.30 -6.98
N ALA A 89 5.08 6.74 -5.92
CA ALA A 89 3.89 6.05 -5.43
C ALA A 89 2.79 6.05 -6.48
N THR A 90 2.56 7.18 -7.15
CA THR A 90 1.55 7.28 -8.21
C THR A 90 1.92 6.37 -9.39
N ALA A 91 3.19 6.38 -9.80
CA ALA A 91 3.66 5.55 -10.91
C ALA A 91 3.56 4.06 -10.56
N ALA A 92 4.00 3.69 -9.36
CA ALA A 92 3.99 2.30 -8.92
C ALA A 92 2.57 1.77 -8.77
N LEU A 93 1.68 2.54 -8.15
CA LEU A 93 0.29 2.13 -8.01
C LEU A 93 -0.38 2.01 -9.38
N GLY A 94 -0.14 2.96 -10.28
CA GLY A 94 -0.66 2.88 -11.64
C GLY A 94 -0.24 1.62 -12.37
N GLU A 95 1.03 1.26 -12.26
CA GLU A 95 1.56 0.02 -12.86
C GLU A 95 0.93 -1.22 -12.22
N PHE A 96 0.78 -1.20 -10.89
CA PHE A 96 0.17 -2.32 -10.15
C PHE A 96 -1.28 -2.53 -10.55
N LEU A 97 -2.04 -1.45 -10.77
CA LEU A 97 -3.44 -1.54 -11.18
C LEU A 97 -3.61 -2.19 -12.55
N VAL A 98 -2.61 -2.10 -13.41
CA VAL A 98 -2.62 -2.80 -14.70
C VAL A 98 -2.44 -4.31 -14.50
N GLU A 99 -1.57 -4.70 -13.55
CA GLU A 99 -1.37 -6.12 -13.24
C GLU A 99 -2.56 -6.74 -12.49
N LEU A 100 -3.34 -5.91 -11.80
CA LEU A 100 -4.43 -6.36 -10.93
C LEU A 100 -5.77 -5.93 -11.52
N PRO A 101 -6.42 -6.80 -12.30
CA PRO A 101 -7.66 -6.43 -12.99
C PRO A 101 -8.90 -6.43 -12.10
N ASP A 102 -8.78 -6.91 -10.87
CA ASP A 102 -9.90 -7.01 -9.93
C ASP A 102 -10.58 -5.65 -9.72
N ARG A 103 -11.89 -5.63 -9.76
CA ARG A 103 -12.70 -4.43 -9.49
C ARG A 103 -13.97 -4.83 -8.78
N PRO A 104 -14.50 -4.01 -7.86
CA PRO A 104 -13.87 -2.78 -7.37
C PRO A 104 -12.67 -3.05 -6.47
N LEU A 105 -11.77 -2.08 -6.39
CA LEU A 105 -10.66 -2.09 -5.43
C LEU A 105 -10.92 -1.02 -4.38
N HIS A 106 -10.46 -1.25 -3.17
CA HIS A 106 -10.61 -0.33 -2.05
C HIS A 106 -9.26 0.02 -1.46
N ALA A 107 -9.18 1.18 -0.85
CA ALA A 107 -7.98 1.61 -0.14
C ALA A 107 -8.38 2.36 1.11
N LEU A 108 -7.63 2.14 2.19
CA LEU A 108 -7.81 2.85 3.44
C LEU A 108 -6.65 3.80 3.61
N VAL A 109 -6.94 5.03 4.02
CA VAL A 109 -5.92 6.04 4.20
C VAL A 109 -6.24 6.89 5.42
N SER A 110 -5.21 7.25 6.19
CA SER A 110 -5.37 8.18 7.30
C SER A 110 -5.79 9.54 6.76
N THR A 111 -6.72 10.19 7.44
CA THR A 111 -7.23 11.50 7.07
C THR A 111 -6.12 12.54 6.92
N ASP A 112 -5.06 12.41 7.70
CA ASP A 112 -3.94 13.35 7.70
C ASP A 112 -2.88 13.04 6.63
N ASN A 113 -2.99 11.90 5.96
CA ASN A 113 -2.02 11.49 4.95
C ASN A 113 -2.36 12.08 3.58
N VAL A 114 -2.14 13.39 3.44
CA VAL A 114 -2.48 14.14 2.22
C VAL A 114 -1.76 13.60 1.00
N GLY A 115 -0.51 13.18 1.16
CA GLY A 115 0.27 12.62 0.06
C GLY A 115 -0.34 11.36 -0.51
N SER A 116 -0.77 10.45 0.37
CA SER A 116 -1.41 9.21 -0.04
C SER A 116 -2.78 9.45 -0.67
N ILE A 117 -3.54 10.39 -0.11
CA ILE A 117 -4.84 10.79 -0.68
C ILE A 117 -4.66 11.25 -2.13
N ARG A 118 -3.65 12.08 -2.39
CA ARG A 118 -3.36 12.55 -3.75
C ARG A 118 -2.98 11.41 -4.69
N VAL A 119 -2.21 10.45 -4.21
CA VAL A 119 -1.83 9.28 -5.00
C VAL A 119 -3.08 8.50 -5.42
N LEU A 120 -3.96 8.24 -4.47
CA LEU A 120 -5.21 7.51 -4.75
C LEU A 120 -6.07 8.27 -5.76
N GLU A 121 -6.25 9.56 -5.58
CA GLU A 121 -7.06 10.39 -6.48
C GLU A 121 -6.47 10.42 -7.90
N LYS A 122 -5.16 10.55 -8.02
CA LYS A 122 -4.50 10.53 -9.32
C LYS A 122 -4.64 9.19 -10.04
N CYS A 123 -4.79 8.12 -9.29
CA CYS A 123 -4.99 6.78 -9.86
C CYS A 123 -6.46 6.45 -10.11
N GLY A 124 -7.37 7.39 -9.88
CA GLY A 124 -8.78 7.23 -10.18
C GLY A 124 -9.65 6.77 -9.04
N PHE A 125 -9.10 6.63 -7.84
CA PHE A 125 -9.89 6.29 -6.65
C PHE A 125 -10.72 7.48 -6.22
N VAL A 126 -11.90 7.20 -5.68
CA VAL A 126 -12.87 8.20 -5.21
C VAL A 126 -13.20 7.89 -3.75
N GLU A 127 -13.23 8.92 -2.92
CA GLU A 127 -13.64 8.77 -1.52
C GLU A 127 -15.11 8.36 -1.45
N ILE A 128 -15.40 7.30 -0.69
CA ILE A 128 -16.78 6.84 -0.50
C ILE A 128 -17.27 6.98 0.94
N GLY A 129 -16.43 7.42 1.86
CA GLY A 129 -16.85 7.70 3.22
C GLY A 129 -15.72 7.49 4.22
N PRO A 130 -16.05 7.58 5.51
CA PRO A 130 -15.05 7.28 6.55
C PRO A 130 -14.76 5.78 6.57
N ALA A 131 -13.55 5.42 6.99
CA ALA A 131 -13.22 4.03 7.26
C ALA A 131 -14.14 3.51 8.37
N ASP A 132 -14.63 2.28 8.23
CA ASP A 132 -15.53 1.76 9.25
C ASP A 132 -14.76 1.41 10.54
N ASP A 133 -15.51 1.14 11.62
CA ASP A 133 -14.92 0.88 12.93
C ASP A 133 -13.94 -0.28 12.96
N ARG A 134 -14.07 -1.21 12.04
CA ARG A 134 -13.16 -2.37 11.96
C ARG A 134 -11.76 -1.99 11.54
N HIS A 135 -11.63 -0.87 10.84
CA HIS A 135 -10.36 -0.35 10.36
C HIS A 135 -9.85 0.83 11.20
N ALA A 136 -10.61 1.23 12.20
CA ALA A 136 -10.24 2.30 13.13
C ALA A 136 -9.59 1.76 14.41
N ASP A 137 -9.10 0.52 14.39
CA ASP A 137 -8.54 -0.17 15.55
C ASP A 137 -7.41 0.60 16.22
N GLU A 138 -6.72 1.42 15.46
CA GLU A 138 -5.58 2.19 15.95
C GLU A 138 -5.99 3.57 16.47
N GLY A 139 -7.29 3.88 16.47
CA GLY A 139 -7.77 5.18 16.90
C GLY A 139 -7.42 6.33 15.96
N VAL A 140 -6.96 6.02 14.75
CA VAL A 140 -6.61 7.03 13.75
C VAL A 140 -7.79 7.21 12.79
N PRO A 141 -8.31 8.45 12.63
CA PRO A 141 -9.37 8.68 11.66
C PRO A 141 -8.91 8.32 10.26
N GLY A 142 -9.74 7.61 9.53
CA GLY A 142 -9.41 7.15 8.19
C GLY A 142 -10.53 7.37 7.20
N LEU A 143 -10.17 7.30 5.94
CA LEU A 143 -11.08 7.43 4.81
C LEU A 143 -11.02 6.16 3.97
N LEU A 144 -12.15 5.78 3.40
CA LEU A 144 -12.25 4.65 2.48
C LEU A 144 -12.40 5.19 1.06
N TYR A 145 -11.54 4.70 0.18
CA TYR A 145 -11.55 5.05 -1.24
C TYR A 145 -11.90 3.81 -2.07
N GLU A 146 -12.48 4.04 -3.24
CA GLU A 146 -12.91 2.96 -4.13
C GLU A 146 -12.53 3.25 -5.58
N LEU A 147 -12.05 2.24 -6.28
CA LEU A 147 -11.82 2.27 -7.72
C LEU A 147 -12.76 1.23 -8.35
N ARG A 148 -13.80 1.68 -9.03
CA ARG A 148 -14.86 0.80 -9.56
C ARG A 148 -14.55 0.22 -10.93
N ASP A 149 -13.99 1.01 -11.80
CA ASP A 149 -13.76 0.61 -13.18
C ASP A 149 -12.28 0.60 -13.52
N ALA A 150 -11.91 -0.23 -14.48
CA ALA A 150 -10.57 -0.17 -15.01
C ALA A 150 -10.33 1.23 -15.58
N PRO A 151 -9.12 1.79 -15.46
CA PRO A 151 -8.84 3.07 -16.08
C PRO A 151 -9.12 2.98 -17.59
N PRO A 152 -9.64 4.04 -18.20
CA PRO A 152 -9.89 4.02 -19.63
C PRO A 152 -8.58 3.76 -20.38
N PRO A 153 -8.63 3.02 -21.49
CA PRO A 153 -7.42 2.78 -22.26
C PRO A 153 -6.83 4.11 -22.70
N ASP A 154 -5.53 4.22 -22.64
CA ASP A 154 -4.84 5.40 -23.13
C ASP A 154 -5.04 5.48 -24.64
N ASP A 155 -5.51 6.59 -25.08
CA ASP A 155 -5.69 6.83 -26.52
C ASP A 155 -4.37 7.22 -27.17
#